data_28d078f5ebe6b4de33de8bc145e4c447
#
_entry.id   28d078f5ebe6b4de33de8bc145e4c447
#
_cell.length_a   1.000
_cell.length_b   1.000
_cell.length_c   1.000
_cell.angle_alpha   90.00
_cell.angle_beta   90.00
_cell.angle_gamma   90.00
#
_symmetry.space_group_name_H-M   'P 1'
#
loop_
_entity.id
_entity.type
_entity.pdbx_description
1 polymer ?
#
loop_
_entity_poly.entity_id
_entity_poly.type
_entity_poly.pdbx_seq_one_letter_code
_entity_poly.pdbx_strand_id
1 'polypeptide(L)'
;MSPQVEVPDLPRTVWWEEDAGDGGPRVGLIDQRLLPSLYEIRYCRVLDDLCDAIATLALRGAPALGVGAAFACALWSENESRDADLGSYLASLRAVARRVSAVRPTAVNLAWGAMQVVAHVERSIAAMASCQSPVREAEALARTKAGVVSLACRLRDDDEERCLAIGRNGAGLFDGFRDTGARVMTHCNAGSLATARYGTATGVIYAAFARGLVSHVWIRETRPVNQGARLTAWEMTRAKVPCSLLCDDAAAALMAAGSVDAVVVGADRICANGDVANKVGTYELACLARMHGVPFYVAAPNSTIDPSCAAGTDVVVEQRDARELAGFGATGGFSVGDPRREVDLRAVLEAGPCVLRSADGHEIVLEEDGGRLRARVWMRTTPQGVAIENPAFDVTPAELVTAIVTERGVYSPGDIISSLAVS
;
A
#
# COMPACT_ATOMS: atom_id res chain seq x y z
N MET A 1 -25.43 22.40 3.60
CA MET A 1 -23.97 22.29 3.32
C MET A 1 -23.44 21.21 4.24
N SER A 2 -23.06 20.06 3.71
CA SER A 2 -22.39 19.01 4.52
C SER A 2 -21.09 19.60 5.06
N PRO A 3 -20.75 19.42 6.34
CA PRO A 3 -19.47 19.87 6.87
C PRO A 3 -18.35 19.23 6.03
N GLN A 4 -17.47 20.06 5.49
CA GLN A 4 -16.24 19.57 4.86
C GLN A 4 -15.48 18.81 5.96
N VAL A 5 -15.34 17.50 5.79
CA VAL A 5 -14.51 16.68 6.66
C VAL A 5 -13.08 17.18 6.47
N GLU A 6 -12.54 17.80 7.51
CA GLU A 6 -11.14 18.25 7.50
C GLU A 6 -10.26 17.02 7.53
N VAL A 7 -9.76 16.63 6.35
CA VAL A 7 -8.89 15.46 6.18
C VAL A 7 -7.48 15.88 6.58
N PRO A 8 -6.73 15.06 7.34
CA PRO A 8 -5.37 15.43 7.75
C PRO A 8 -4.47 15.65 6.54
N ASP A 9 -3.58 16.63 6.65
CA ASP A 9 -2.58 16.91 5.60
C ASP A 9 -1.50 15.83 5.59
N LEU A 10 -1.82 14.72 4.93
CA LEU A 10 -0.90 13.63 4.68
C LEU A 10 -0.31 13.75 3.28
N PRO A 11 0.97 13.42 3.09
CA PRO A 11 1.60 13.49 1.78
C PRO A 11 1.00 12.42 0.84
N ARG A 12 1.08 12.71 -0.46
CA ARG A 12 0.84 11.69 -1.50
C ARG A 12 1.92 10.61 -1.41
N THR A 13 1.51 9.38 -1.61
CA THR A 13 2.40 8.22 -1.54
C THR A 13 3.19 8.03 -2.83
N VAL A 14 2.55 8.30 -3.98
CA VAL A 14 3.13 8.17 -5.32
C VAL A 14 2.53 9.21 -6.25
N TRP A 15 3.35 9.83 -7.12
CA TRP A 15 2.91 10.88 -8.04
C TRP A 15 3.78 10.94 -9.29
N TRP A 16 3.24 11.56 -10.34
CA TRP A 16 3.93 11.84 -11.60
C TRP A 16 4.49 13.27 -11.60
N GLU A 17 5.72 13.43 -12.11
CA GLU A 17 6.34 14.74 -12.40
C GLU A 17 6.71 14.78 -13.88
N GLU A 18 6.14 15.76 -14.63
CA GLU A 18 6.35 15.89 -16.08
C GLU A 18 7.70 16.48 -16.43
N ASP A 19 8.14 17.50 -15.71
CA ASP A 19 9.41 18.17 -15.92
C ASP A 19 10.22 18.16 -14.62
N ALA A 20 11.23 17.31 -14.60
CA ALA A 20 12.16 17.23 -13.47
C ALA A 20 13.43 18.09 -13.67
N GLY A 21 13.49 18.90 -14.73
CA GLY A 21 14.60 19.83 -15.03
C GLY A 21 15.88 19.17 -15.54
N ASP A 22 16.00 17.84 -15.41
CA ASP A 22 17.26 17.10 -15.64
C ASP A 22 17.10 15.76 -16.39
N GLY A 23 16.09 15.57 -17.22
CA GLY A 23 16.02 14.35 -18.04
C GLY A 23 14.65 13.73 -18.27
N GLY A 24 13.59 14.53 -18.34
CA GLY A 24 12.24 14.07 -18.67
C GLY A 24 11.39 13.64 -17.49
N PRO A 25 10.21 13.04 -17.75
CA PRO A 25 9.25 12.71 -16.71
C PRO A 25 9.77 11.61 -15.77
N ARG A 26 9.28 11.66 -14.52
CA ARG A 26 9.61 10.68 -13.47
C ARG A 26 8.43 10.44 -12.53
N VAL A 27 8.50 9.34 -11.80
CA VAL A 27 7.58 9.03 -10.70
C VAL A 27 8.29 9.26 -9.37
N GLY A 28 7.73 10.13 -8.54
CA GLY A 28 8.14 10.27 -7.15
C GLY A 28 7.31 9.36 -6.26
N LEU A 29 7.94 8.75 -5.25
CA LEU A 29 7.27 7.96 -4.22
C LEU A 29 7.96 8.11 -2.87
N ILE A 30 7.21 7.95 -1.79
CA ILE A 30 7.77 7.86 -0.44
C ILE A 30 8.42 6.48 -0.29
N ASP A 31 9.73 6.41 -0.01
CA ASP A 31 10.37 5.13 0.27
C ASP A 31 9.97 4.62 1.66
N GLN A 32 8.95 3.74 1.68
CA GLN A 32 8.36 3.23 2.92
C GLN A 32 9.29 2.30 3.72
N ARG A 33 10.38 1.82 3.13
CA ARG A 33 11.38 0.99 3.82
C ARG A 33 12.15 1.80 4.86
N LEU A 34 12.27 3.09 4.62
CA LEU A 34 13.05 4.02 5.45
C LEU A 34 12.23 4.58 6.62
N LEU A 35 10.90 4.55 6.54
CA LEU A 35 10.02 5.00 7.62
C LEU A 35 10.08 4.05 8.83
N PRO A 36 9.93 4.56 10.06
CA PRO A 36 9.72 5.96 10.44
C PRO A 36 11.02 6.77 10.58
N SER A 37 12.21 6.12 10.46
CA SER A 37 13.49 6.73 10.80
C SER A 37 13.91 7.84 9.84
N LEU A 38 13.60 7.66 8.54
CA LEU A 38 13.92 8.63 7.49
C LEU A 38 12.70 8.82 6.59
N TYR A 39 12.39 10.07 6.28
CA TYR A 39 11.37 10.42 5.29
C TYR A 39 12.09 10.87 4.01
N GLU A 40 12.12 9.99 3.03
CA GLU A 40 12.81 10.23 1.76
C GLU A 40 11.91 9.94 0.58
N ILE A 41 12.11 10.71 -0.48
CA ILE A 41 11.45 10.52 -1.76
C ILE A 41 12.39 9.78 -2.68
N ARG A 42 11.92 8.65 -3.19
CA ARG A 42 12.58 7.91 -4.26
C ARG A 42 12.00 8.36 -5.60
N TYR A 43 12.87 8.65 -6.56
CA TYR A 43 12.49 8.97 -7.91
C TYR A 43 12.80 7.79 -8.85
N CYS A 44 11.82 7.42 -9.65
CA CYS A 44 11.88 6.36 -10.65
C CYS A 44 11.77 6.98 -12.04
N ARG A 45 12.71 6.66 -12.94
CA ARG A 45 12.75 7.20 -14.32
C ARG A 45 12.47 6.15 -15.38
N VAL A 46 12.71 4.89 -15.07
CA VAL A 46 12.49 3.76 -15.98
C VAL A 46 11.58 2.72 -15.32
N LEU A 47 11.06 1.82 -16.16
CA LEU A 47 10.21 0.72 -15.71
C LEU A 47 10.84 -0.09 -14.58
N ASP A 48 12.14 -0.39 -14.72
CA ASP A 48 12.88 -1.21 -13.74
C ASP A 48 12.97 -0.58 -12.36
N ASP A 49 13.14 0.75 -12.30
CA ASP A 49 13.18 1.47 -11.02
C ASP A 49 11.89 1.26 -10.22
N LEU A 50 10.74 1.34 -10.91
CA LEU A 50 9.44 1.23 -10.26
C LEU A 50 9.09 -0.22 -9.95
N CYS A 51 9.48 -1.16 -10.82
CA CYS A 51 9.37 -2.60 -10.54
C CYS A 51 10.19 -2.98 -9.29
N ASP A 52 11.43 -2.47 -9.16
CA ASP A 52 12.24 -2.67 -7.97
C ASP A 52 11.60 -2.03 -6.71
N ALA A 53 11.06 -0.83 -6.84
CA ALA A 53 10.36 -0.18 -5.72
C ALA A 53 9.17 -1.01 -5.21
N ILE A 54 8.44 -1.68 -6.11
CA ILE A 54 7.32 -2.58 -5.78
C ILE A 54 7.84 -3.89 -5.17
N ALA A 55 8.85 -4.50 -5.77
CA ALA A 55 9.42 -5.77 -5.31
C ALA A 55 10.01 -5.66 -3.90
N THR A 56 10.71 -4.55 -3.63
CA THR A 56 11.41 -4.28 -2.37
C THR A 56 10.53 -3.61 -1.31
N LEU A 57 9.23 -3.42 -1.57
CA LEU A 57 8.27 -2.76 -0.67
C LEU A 57 8.58 -1.28 -0.37
N ALA A 58 9.36 -0.59 -1.21
CA ALA A 58 9.46 0.86 -1.18
C ALA A 58 8.10 1.49 -1.51
N LEU A 59 7.36 0.88 -2.46
CA LEU A 59 5.94 1.11 -2.72
C LEU A 59 5.16 -0.17 -2.38
N ARG A 60 4.14 -0.09 -1.51
CA ARG A 60 3.31 -1.21 -1.06
C ARG A 60 1.89 -0.75 -0.73
N GLY A 61 0.97 -1.72 -0.51
CA GLY A 61 -0.45 -1.48 -0.27
C GLY A 61 -1.28 -1.69 -1.54
N ALA A 62 -2.40 -2.39 -1.41
CA ALA A 62 -3.14 -2.87 -2.59
C ALA A 62 -3.55 -1.73 -3.55
N PRO A 63 -4.21 -0.62 -3.13
CA PRO A 63 -4.54 0.46 -4.05
C PRO A 63 -3.30 1.19 -4.62
N ALA A 64 -2.28 1.48 -3.78
CA ALA A 64 -1.06 2.14 -4.23
C ALA A 64 -0.31 1.32 -5.30
N LEU A 65 -0.37 -0.03 -5.23
CA LEU A 65 0.20 -0.90 -6.24
C LEU A 65 -0.54 -0.79 -7.58
N GLY A 66 -1.86 -0.61 -7.56
CA GLY A 66 -2.65 -0.36 -8.78
C GLY A 66 -2.23 0.94 -9.48
N VAL A 67 -2.10 2.01 -8.73
CA VAL A 67 -1.60 3.30 -9.23
C VAL A 67 -0.15 3.19 -9.69
N GLY A 68 0.71 2.52 -8.92
CA GLY A 68 2.11 2.26 -9.26
C GLY A 68 2.26 1.47 -10.56
N ALA A 69 1.40 0.47 -10.82
CA ALA A 69 1.39 -0.29 -12.07
C ALA A 69 1.04 0.59 -13.27
N ALA A 70 0.06 1.48 -13.14
CA ALA A 70 -0.28 2.42 -14.20
C ALA A 70 0.87 3.40 -14.48
N PHE A 71 1.52 3.92 -13.44
CA PHE A 71 2.71 4.77 -13.59
C PHE A 71 3.91 4.01 -14.17
N ALA A 72 4.09 2.72 -13.87
CA ALA A 72 5.13 1.90 -14.49
C ALA A 72 4.94 1.79 -16.01
N CYS A 73 3.71 1.56 -16.45
CA CYS A 73 3.36 1.58 -17.87
C CYS A 73 3.58 2.96 -18.51
N ALA A 74 3.26 4.04 -17.78
CA ALA A 74 3.47 5.40 -18.25
C ALA A 74 4.96 5.76 -18.37
N LEU A 75 5.81 5.39 -17.41
CA LEU A 75 7.26 5.58 -17.47
C LEU A 75 7.86 4.87 -18.68
N TRP A 76 7.50 3.60 -18.87
CA TRP A 76 7.94 2.85 -20.07
C TRP A 76 7.49 3.55 -21.35
N SER A 77 6.22 3.97 -21.41
CA SER A 77 5.64 4.63 -22.59
C SER A 77 6.42 5.88 -22.99
N GLU A 78 6.73 6.75 -22.03
CA GLU A 78 7.39 8.03 -22.28
C GLU A 78 8.91 7.89 -22.46
N ASN A 79 9.57 7.12 -21.60
CA ASN A 79 11.03 7.14 -21.52
C ASN A 79 11.71 6.01 -22.30
N GLU A 80 11.04 4.87 -22.51
CA GLU A 80 11.68 3.65 -23.05
C GLU A 80 11.09 3.17 -24.37
N SER A 81 9.78 3.39 -24.65
CA SER A 81 9.15 2.90 -25.88
C SER A 81 9.78 3.52 -27.12
N ARG A 82 10.22 2.66 -28.04
CA ARG A 82 10.79 3.02 -29.34
C ARG A 82 9.90 2.54 -30.51
N ASP A 83 8.67 2.12 -30.19
CA ASP A 83 7.71 1.66 -31.18
C ASP A 83 7.35 2.77 -32.17
N ALA A 84 7.24 2.42 -33.44
CA ALA A 84 6.99 3.37 -34.52
C ALA A 84 5.52 3.44 -34.94
N ASP A 85 4.73 2.42 -34.59
CA ASP A 85 3.32 2.28 -34.95
C ASP A 85 2.47 1.81 -33.76
N LEU A 86 1.15 1.98 -33.84
CA LEU A 86 0.21 1.62 -32.78
C LEU A 86 0.13 0.11 -32.53
N GLY A 87 0.35 -0.73 -33.53
CA GLY A 87 0.28 -2.18 -33.40
C GLY A 87 1.45 -2.72 -32.58
N SER A 88 2.68 -2.31 -32.95
CA SER A 88 3.90 -2.66 -32.21
C SER A 88 3.87 -2.09 -30.79
N TYR A 89 3.42 -0.84 -30.63
CA TYR A 89 3.25 -0.21 -29.31
C TYR A 89 2.31 -0.99 -28.40
N LEU A 90 1.12 -1.39 -28.88
CA LEU A 90 0.18 -2.18 -28.07
C LEU A 90 0.76 -3.55 -27.71
N ALA A 91 1.47 -4.20 -28.63
CA ALA A 91 2.10 -5.50 -28.36
C ALA A 91 3.18 -5.38 -27.26
N SER A 92 4.02 -4.35 -27.34
CA SER A 92 5.04 -4.03 -26.33
C SER A 92 4.41 -3.66 -24.99
N LEU A 93 3.37 -2.82 -24.98
CA LEU A 93 2.65 -2.45 -23.75
C LEU A 93 2.04 -3.65 -23.04
N ARG A 94 1.46 -4.61 -23.79
CA ARG A 94 0.95 -5.86 -23.20
C ARG A 94 2.07 -6.69 -22.55
N ALA A 95 3.27 -6.70 -23.14
CA ALA A 95 4.42 -7.37 -22.54
C ALA A 95 4.87 -6.67 -21.25
N VAL A 96 4.92 -5.34 -21.25
CA VAL A 96 5.22 -4.53 -20.07
C VAL A 96 4.17 -4.78 -18.97
N ALA A 97 2.88 -4.76 -19.29
CA ALA A 97 1.82 -5.01 -18.32
C ALA A 97 1.93 -6.40 -17.68
N ARG A 98 2.27 -7.44 -18.48
CA ARG A 98 2.55 -8.78 -17.92
C ARG A 98 3.77 -8.77 -17.00
N ARG A 99 4.84 -8.08 -17.38
CA ARG A 99 6.05 -7.97 -16.55
C ARG A 99 5.77 -7.28 -15.23
N VAL A 100 5.06 -6.16 -15.23
CA VAL A 100 4.65 -5.43 -14.02
C VAL A 100 3.80 -6.33 -13.11
N SER A 101 2.80 -7.02 -13.68
CA SER A 101 1.94 -7.93 -12.92
C SER A 101 2.71 -9.09 -12.29
N ALA A 102 3.78 -9.56 -12.93
CA ALA A 102 4.63 -10.64 -12.44
C ALA A 102 5.57 -10.24 -11.29
N VAL A 103 5.74 -8.94 -11.02
CA VAL A 103 6.59 -8.47 -9.90
C VAL A 103 6.05 -8.97 -8.55
N ARG A 104 4.71 -8.97 -8.39
CA ARG A 104 4.03 -9.54 -7.22
C ARG A 104 2.72 -10.21 -7.67
N PRO A 105 2.77 -11.49 -8.05
CA PRO A 105 1.64 -12.19 -8.68
C PRO A 105 0.39 -12.29 -7.80
N THR A 106 0.52 -12.23 -6.48
CA THR A 106 -0.59 -12.29 -5.52
C THR A 106 -1.30 -10.94 -5.34
N ALA A 107 -0.70 -9.83 -5.81
CA ALA A 107 -1.27 -8.49 -5.68
C ALA A 107 -2.25 -8.18 -6.81
N VAL A 108 -3.54 -8.46 -6.59
CA VAL A 108 -4.62 -8.28 -7.59
C VAL A 108 -4.63 -6.88 -8.19
N ASN A 109 -4.51 -5.85 -7.36
CA ASN A 109 -4.54 -4.46 -7.80
C ASN A 109 -3.37 -4.09 -8.73
N LEU A 110 -2.21 -4.76 -8.60
CA LEU A 110 -1.07 -4.53 -9.50
C LEU A 110 -1.43 -4.93 -10.94
N ALA A 111 -1.97 -6.14 -11.10
CA ALA A 111 -2.44 -6.60 -12.40
C ALA A 111 -3.60 -5.75 -12.93
N TRP A 112 -4.55 -5.40 -12.06
CA TRP A 112 -5.67 -4.53 -12.41
C TRP A 112 -5.21 -3.18 -12.97
N GLY A 113 -4.29 -2.49 -12.29
CA GLY A 113 -3.78 -1.18 -12.72
C GLY A 113 -3.08 -1.23 -14.09
N ALA A 114 -2.22 -2.24 -14.31
CA ALA A 114 -1.56 -2.46 -15.60
C ALA A 114 -2.57 -2.73 -16.72
N MET A 115 -3.60 -3.54 -16.45
CA MET A 115 -4.64 -3.88 -17.44
C MET A 115 -5.56 -2.69 -17.75
N GLN A 116 -5.80 -1.74 -16.82
CA GLN A 116 -6.52 -0.50 -17.11
C GLN A 116 -5.80 0.28 -18.23
N VAL A 117 -4.47 0.34 -18.20
CA VAL A 117 -3.67 1.03 -19.23
C VAL A 117 -3.79 0.32 -20.58
N VAL A 118 -3.65 -1.01 -20.62
CA VAL A 118 -3.82 -1.81 -21.86
C VAL A 118 -5.21 -1.59 -22.44
N ALA A 119 -6.27 -1.73 -21.65
CA ALA A 119 -7.63 -1.55 -22.10
C ALA A 119 -7.93 -0.13 -22.60
N HIS A 120 -7.29 0.88 -22.00
CA HIS A 120 -7.39 2.28 -22.48
C HIS A 120 -6.80 2.42 -23.87
N VAL A 121 -5.60 1.88 -24.11
CA VAL A 121 -4.94 1.95 -25.43
C VAL A 121 -5.75 1.19 -26.47
N GLU A 122 -6.27 -0.01 -26.14
CA GLU A 122 -7.13 -0.78 -27.04
C GLU A 122 -8.38 0.00 -27.46
N ARG A 123 -9.06 0.65 -26.50
CA ARG A 123 -10.21 1.51 -26.80
C ARG A 123 -9.84 2.73 -27.65
N SER A 124 -8.67 3.33 -27.39
CA SER A 124 -8.19 4.48 -28.14
C SER A 124 -7.91 4.10 -29.61
N ILE A 125 -7.28 2.96 -29.85
CA ILE A 125 -7.01 2.44 -31.19
C ILE A 125 -8.32 2.12 -31.91
N ALA A 126 -9.27 1.43 -31.26
CA ALA A 126 -10.57 1.13 -31.83
C ALA A 126 -11.37 2.39 -32.22
N ALA A 127 -11.33 3.42 -31.37
CA ALA A 127 -11.99 4.70 -31.65
C ALA A 127 -11.35 5.41 -32.86
N MET A 128 -10.03 5.37 -33.03
CA MET A 128 -9.33 5.95 -34.19
C MET A 128 -9.65 5.19 -35.48
N ALA A 129 -9.74 3.86 -35.42
CA ALA A 129 -10.09 3.05 -36.58
C ALA A 129 -11.51 3.30 -37.10
N SER A 130 -12.43 3.75 -36.24
CA SER A 130 -13.80 4.12 -36.62
C SER A 130 -13.92 5.56 -37.14
N CYS A 131 -12.88 6.37 -37.03
CA CYS A 131 -12.88 7.77 -37.48
C CYS A 131 -12.52 7.84 -38.98
N GLN A 132 -13.35 8.50 -39.78
CA GLN A 132 -13.14 8.67 -41.23
C GLN A 132 -12.03 9.66 -41.59
N SER A 133 -11.40 10.33 -40.62
CA SER A 133 -10.34 11.31 -40.88
C SER A 133 -8.98 10.64 -40.76
N PRO A 134 -8.12 10.70 -41.80
CA PRO A 134 -6.78 10.09 -41.74
C PRO A 134 -5.90 10.90 -40.76
N VAL A 135 -5.73 10.37 -39.58
CA VAL A 135 -4.72 10.86 -38.62
C VAL A 135 -3.38 10.25 -39.02
N ARG A 136 -2.31 11.04 -39.07
CA ARG A 136 -0.96 10.50 -39.29
C ARG A 136 -0.62 9.54 -38.13
N GLU A 137 -0.08 8.36 -38.47
CA GLU A 137 0.21 7.30 -37.50
C GLU A 137 1.11 7.78 -36.35
N ALA A 138 2.13 8.59 -36.64
CA ALA A 138 2.98 9.20 -35.63
C ALA A 138 2.22 10.13 -34.65
N GLU A 139 1.24 10.88 -35.17
CA GLU A 139 0.38 11.74 -34.34
C GLU A 139 -0.57 10.91 -33.48
N ALA A 140 -1.12 9.84 -34.04
CA ALA A 140 -1.96 8.90 -33.30
C ALA A 140 -1.18 8.21 -32.17
N LEU A 141 0.04 7.78 -32.43
CA LEU A 141 0.94 7.19 -31.43
C LEU A 141 1.29 8.19 -30.31
N ALA A 142 1.65 9.43 -30.66
CA ALA A 142 1.95 10.48 -29.68
C ALA A 142 0.74 10.78 -28.77
N ARG A 143 -0.46 10.88 -29.34
CA ARG A 143 -1.72 11.07 -28.58
C ARG A 143 -2.00 9.87 -27.67
N THR A 144 -1.73 8.66 -28.13
CA THR A 144 -1.94 7.43 -27.34
C THR A 144 -1.01 7.42 -26.13
N LYS A 145 0.28 7.75 -26.31
CA LYS A 145 1.25 7.84 -25.20
C LYS A 145 0.83 8.89 -24.18
N ALA A 146 0.50 10.10 -24.60
CA ALA A 146 -0.01 11.15 -23.70
C ALA A 146 -1.30 10.71 -22.98
N GLY A 147 -2.15 9.93 -23.65
CA GLY A 147 -3.34 9.31 -23.08
C GLY A 147 -3.03 8.33 -21.95
N VAL A 148 -1.92 7.59 -22.04
CA VAL A 148 -1.46 6.66 -20.99
C VAL A 148 -1.04 7.42 -19.72
N VAL A 149 -0.25 8.49 -19.86
CA VAL A 149 0.14 9.34 -18.72
C VAL A 149 -1.10 9.96 -18.07
N SER A 150 -1.99 10.53 -18.89
CA SER A 150 -3.23 11.13 -18.40
C SER A 150 -4.10 10.11 -17.65
N LEU A 151 -4.19 8.87 -18.13
CA LEU A 151 -4.92 7.81 -17.44
C LEU A 151 -4.26 7.46 -16.10
N ALA A 152 -2.94 7.28 -16.07
CA ALA A 152 -2.24 6.95 -14.84
C ALA A 152 -2.43 8.04 -13.75
N CYS A 153 -2.38 9.31 -14.15
CA CYS A 153 -2.70 10.43 -13.25
C CYS A 153 -4.16 10.39 -12.77
N ARG A 154 -5.12 10.12 -13.66
CA ARG A 154 -6.53 9.96 -13.26
C ARG A 154 -6.73 8.79 -12.30
N LEU A 155 -6.10 7.64 -12.53
CA LEU A 155 -6.20 6.49 -11.62
C LEU A 155 -5.70 6.83 -10.21
N ARG A 156 -4.66 7.65 -10.09
CA ARG A 156 -4.20 8.20 -8.81
C ARG A 156 -5.27 9.09 -8.17
N ASP A 157 -5.82 10.05 -8.93
CA ASP A 157 -6.81 11.00 -8.40
C ASP A 157 -8.12 10.28 -8.02
N ASP A 158 -8.56 9.32 -8.83
CA ASP A 158 -9.70 8.46 -8.54
C ASP A 158 -9.49 7.63 -7.25
N ASP A 159 -8.25 7.16 -7.00
CA ASP A 159 -7.92 6.44 -5.76
C ASP A 159 -8.04 7.35 -4.53
N GLU A 160 -7.56 8.60 -4.63
CA GLU A 160 -7.74 9.60 -3.57
C GLU A 160 -9.24 9.87 -3.29
N GLU A 161 -10.05 10.03 -4.34
CA GLU A 161 -11.49 10.27 -4.21
C GLU A 161 -12.22 9.07 -3.61
N ARG A 162 -11.87 7.84 -4.03
CA ARG A 162 -12.40 6.60 -3.44
C ARG A 162 -12.06 6.49 -1.96
N CYS A 163 -10.83 6.78 -1.56
CA CYS A 163 -10.43 6.78 -0.16
C CYS A 163 -11.24 7.78 0.67
N LEU A 164 -11.48 8.98 0.15
CA LEU A 164 -12.35 9.97 0.80
C LEU A 164 -13.81 9.50 0.90
N ALA A 165 -14.33 8.82 -0.12
CA ALA A 165 -15.68 8.27 -0.10
C ALA A 165 -15.80 7.12 0.91
N ILE A 166 -14.82 6.19 0.95
CA ILE A 166 -14.73 5.13 1.95
C ILE A 166 -14.73 5.73 3.36
N GLY A 167 -13.91 6.76 3.58
CA GLY A 167 -13.86 7.47 4.85
C GLY A 167 -15.22 8.02 5.28
N ARG A 168 -15.92 8.73 4.38
CA ARG A 168 -17.26 9.27 4.64
C ARG A 168 -18.29 8.19 4.94
N ASN A 169 -18.31 7.13 4.13
CA ASN A 169 -19.25 6.02 4.29
C ASN A 169 -19.04 5.28 5.62
N GLY A 170 -17.77 4.97 5.94
CA GLY A 170 -17.42 4.24 7.16
C GLY A 170 -17.55 5.07 8.44
N ALA A 171 -17.37 6.39 8.38
CA ALA A 171 -17.51 7.24 9.57
C ALA A 171 -18.91 7.17 10.18
N GLY A 172 -19.96 6.91 9.39
CA GLY A 172 -21.32 6.74 9.87
C GLY A 172 -21.52 5.53 10.82
N LEU A 173 -20.63 4.53 10.74
CA LEU A 173 -20.66 3.37 11.64
C LEU A 173 -20.38 3.76 13.12
N PHE A 174 -19.85 4.95 13.34
CA PHE A 174 -19.49 5.46 14.67
C PHE A 174 -20.46 6.51 15.21
N ASP A 175 -21.59 6.74 14.55
CA ASP A 175 -22.55 7.79 14.97
C ASP A 175 -23.09 7.59 16.40
N GLY A 176 -23.09 6.37 16.92
CA GLY A 176 -23.44 6.06 18.31
C GLY A 176 -22.44 6.54 19.37
N PHE A 177 -21.23 6.99 18.95
CA PHE A 177 -20.14 7.39 19.87
C PHE A 177 -19.94 8.91 19.97
N ARG A 178 -20.96 9.72 19.64
CA ARG A 178 -20.87 11.19 19.62
C ARG A 178 -20.44 11.80 20.95
N ASP A 179 -20.85 11.20 22.04
CA ASP A 179 -20.61 11.76 23.40
C ASP A 179 -19.30 11.25 24.02
N THR A 180 -18.81 10.08 23.60
CA THR A 180 -17.67 9.41 24.24
C THR A 180 -16.44 9.31 23.34
N GLY A 181 -16.66 9.27 22.04
CA GLY A 181 -15.65 8.89 21.06
C GLY A 181 -15.25 7.41 21.14
N ALA A 182 -15.31 6.69 20.05
CA ALA A 182 -14.94 5.28 19.99
C ALA A 182 -13.42 5.08 20.14
N ARG A 183 -13.03 3.97 20.75
CA ARG A 183 -11.65 3.47 20.79
C ARG A 183 -11.53 2.37 19.74
N VAL A 184 -10.88 2.68 18.63
CA VAL A 184 -10.79 1.82 17.45
C VAL A 184 -9.49 1.07 17.44
N MET A 185 -9.52 -0.23 17.14
CA MET A 185 -8.31 -1.02 16.91
C MET A 185 -8.09 -1.22 15.41
N THR A 186 -6.84 -1.14 14.97
CA THR A 186 -6.45 -1.42 13.58
C THR A 186 -5.23 -2.32 13.50
N HIS A 187 -5.05 -2.97 12.35
CA HIS A 187 -3.96 -3.91 12.06
C HIS A 187 -3.31 -3.59 10.72
N CYS A 188 -2.00 -3.78 10.63
CA CYS A 188 -1.19 -3.47 9.46
C CYS A 188 -1.21 -1.98 9.11
N ASN A 189 -1.07 -1.66 7.84
CA ASN A 189 -1.23 -0.32 7.30
C ASN A 189 -2.14 -0.36 6.07
N ALA A 190 -3.38 0.04 6.27
CA ALA A 190 -4.35 0.35 5.23
C ALA A 190 -4.63 1.87 5.24
N GLY A 191 -3.56 2.63 5.33
CA GLY A 191 -3.53 4.08 5.44
C GLY A 191 -3.12 4.79 4.16
N SER A 192 -2.76 6.06 4.30
CA SER A 192 -2.30 6.92 3.19
C SER A 192 -1.16 6.26 2.42
N LEU A 193 -0.20 5.66 3.13
CA LEU A 193 0.95 4.96 2.54
C LEU A 193 0.57 3.66 1.78
N ALA A 194 -0.65 3.16 1.95
CA ALA A 194 -1.15 1.98 1.23
C ALA A 194 -1.99 2.33 0.00
N THR A 195 -2.28 3.61 -0.22
CA THR A 195 -3.10 4.18 -1.30
C THR A 195 -2.34 5.31 -1.98
N ALA A 196 -2.95 6.01 -2.93
CA ALA A 196 -2.36 7.26 -3.43
C ALA A 196 -2.33 8.33 -2.33
N ARG A 197 -3.40 8.39 -1.49
CA ARG A 197 -3.51 9.28 -0.33
C ARG A 197 -4.70 8.88 0.55
N TYR A 198 -4.71 9.28 1.80
CA TYR A 198 -5.76 9.15 2.83
C TYR A 198 -5.97 7.75 3.42
N GLY A 199 -5.84 6.69 2.64
CA GLY A 199 -6.06 5.33 3.11
C GLY A 199 -7.52 4.87 3.11
N THR A 200 -7.71 3.57 3.30
CA THR A 200 -9.03 2.96 3.41
C THR A 200 -9.47 2.84 4.88
N ALA A 201 -8.87 1.93 5.65
CA ALA A 201 -9.19 1.77 7.07
C ALA A 201 -8.84 3.03 7.88
N THR A 202 -7.65 3.63 7.66
CA THR A 202 -7.31 4.89 8.31
C THR A 202 -8.14 6.05 7.80
N GLY A 203 -8.59 6.02 6.54
CA GLY A 203 -9.53 6.99 5.98
C GLY A 203 -10.85 7.03 6.74
N VAL A 204 -11.40 5.86 7.09
CA VAL A 204 -12.57 5.76 7.99
C VAL A 204 -12.27 6.37 9.36
N ILE A 205 -11.11 6.02 9.94
CA ILE A 205 -10.69 6.54 11.24
C ILE A 205 -10.53 8.06 11.21
N TYR A 206 -9.87 8.63 10.20
CA TYR A 206 -9.68 10.07 10.05
C TYR A 206 -11.02 10.81 9.90
N ALA A 207 -11.91 10.28 9.06
CA ALA A 207 -13.22 10.88 8.85
C ALA A 207 -14.09 10.83 10.12
N ALA A 208 -14.04 9.74 10.87
CA ALA A 208 -14.74 9.61 12.15
C ALA A 208 -14.11 10.51 13.23
N PHE A 209 -12.78 10.59 13.30
CA PHE A 209 -12.05 11.45 14.23
C PHE A 209 -12.36 12.94 14.00
N ALA A 210 -12.36 13.40 12.74
CA ALA A 210 -12.71 14.78 12.39
C ALA A 210 -14.14 15.16 12.79
N ARG A 211 -15.03 14.17 12.94
CA ARG A 211 -16.41 14.34 13.43
C ARG A 211 -16.54 14.19 14.97
N GLY A 212 -15.44 13.96 15.68
CA GLY A 212 -15.45 13.69 17.13
C GLY A 212 -15.99 12.32 17.52
N LEU A 213 -16.10 11.38 16.57
CA LEU A 213 -16.68 10.05 16.78
C LEU A 213 -15.64 8.98 17.21
N VAL A 214 -14.34 9.28 17.05
CA VAL A 214 -13.22 8.45 17.50
C VAL A 214 -12.37 9.26 18.46
N SER A 215 -12.04 8.69 19.62
CA SER A 215 -11.22 9.32 20.65
C SER A 215 -9.81 8.74 20.75
N HIS A 216 -9.62 7.47 20.36
CA HIS A 216 -8.34 6.79 20.46
C HIS A 216 -8.19 5.66 19.43
N VAL A 217 -6.96 5.41 18.99
CA VAL A 217 -6.63 4.32 18.06
C VAL A 217 -5.59 3.38 18.66
N TRP A 218 -5.96 2.12 18.79
CA TRP A 218 -5.05 1.02 19.13
C TRP A 218 -4.43 0.46 17.87
N ILE A 219 -3.11 0.51 17.76
CA ILE A 219 -2.37 0.06 16.58
C ILE A 219 -1.61 -1.21 16.92
N ARG A 220 -1.95 -2.36 16.30
CA ARG A 220 -1.13 -3.57 16.39
C ARG A 220 0.15 -3.39 15.59
N GLU A 221 1.30 -3.78 16.14
CA GLU A 221 2.61 -3.60 15.49
C GLU A 221 2.72 -4.32 14.14
N THR A 222 2.04 -5.44 13.98
CA THR A 222 1.94 -6.24 12.76
C THR A 222 3.26 -6.91 12.36
N ARG A 223 3.67 -7.91 13.15
CA ARG A 223 4.79 -8.77 12.79
C ARG A 223 4.53 -9.50 11.46
N PRO A 224 5.58 -9.91 10.67
CA PRO A 224 7.01 -9.67 10.93
C PRO A 224 7.54 -8.32 10.44
N VAL A 225 6.88 -7.62 9.48
CA VAL A 225 7.42 -6.41 8.81
C VAL A 225 7.07 -5.12 9.55
N ASN A 226 6.24 -5.21 10.60
CA ASN A 226 5.89 -4.10 11.49
C ASN A 226 5.23 -2.91 10.80
N GLN A 227 4.32 -3.15 9.84
CA GLN A 227 3.63 -2.06 9.12
C GLN A 227 2.78 -1.19 10.06
N GLY A 228 2.18 -1.77 11.11
CA GLY A 228 1.47 -1.00 12.13
C GLY A 228 2.41 -0.07 12.89
N ALA A 229 3.50 -0.61 13.41
CA ALA A 229 4.48 0.15 14.19
C ALA A 229 5.20 1.22 13.35
N ARG A 230 5.56 0.88 12.12
CA ARG A 230 6.41 1.74 11.27
C ARG A 230 5.62 2.75 10.46
N LEU A 231 4.47 2.36 9.93
CA LEU A 231 3.72 3.14 8.96
C LEU A 231 2.43 3.72 9.56
N THR A 232 1.57 2.90 10.16
CA THR A 232 0.30 3.39 10.72
C THR A 232 0.54 4.32 11.89
N ALA A 233 1.47 4.00 12.80
CA ALA A 233 1.81 4.89 13.90
C ALA A 233 2.42 6.21 13.41
N TRP A 234 3.25 6.18 12.36
CA TRP A 234 3.79 7.39 11.73
C TRP A 234 2.69 8.28 11.13
N GLU A 235 1.73 7.68 10.41
CA GLU A 235 0.60 8.42 9.83
C GLU A 235 -0.30 9.04 10.92
N MET A 236 -0.69 8.25 11.92
CA MET A 236 -1.57 8.72 13.01
C MET A 236 -0.93 9.85 13.81
N THR A 237 0.38 9.73 14.11
CA THR A 237 1.14 10.79 14.79
C THR A 237 1.18 12.07 13.95
N ARG A 238 1.42 11.96 12.64
CA ARG A 238 1.43 13.10 11.72
C ARG A 238 0.04 13.72 11.58
N ALA A 239 -1.01 12.90 11.55
CA ALA A 239 -2.40 13.33 11.52
C ALA A 239 -2.91 13.86 12.86
N LYS A 240 -2.09 13.81 13.93
CA LYS A 240 -2.45 14.19 15.30
C LYS A 240 -3.66 13.44 15.85
N VAL A 241 -3.86 12.20 15.42
CA VAL A 241 -4.88 11.30 15.97
C VAL A 241 -4.32 10.62 17.21
N PRO A 242 -4.99 10.71 18.39
CA PRO A 242 -4.54 10.02 19.58
C PRO A 242 -4.44 8.51 19.36
N CYS A 243 -3.26 7.93 19.58
CA CYS A 243 -3.04 6.51 19.32
C CYS A 243 -2.03 5.91 20.28
N SER A 244 -2.08 4.58 20.42
CA SER A 244 -1.09 3.78 21.14
C SER A 244 -0.73 2.55 20.34
N LEU A 245 0.56 2.23 20.32
CA LEU A 245 1.09 1.03 19.74
C LEU A 245 1.06 -0.13 20.74
N LEU A 246 0.73 -1.33 20.29
CA LEU A 246 0.76 -2.55 21.09
C LEU A 246 1.35 -3.72 20.28
N CYS A 247 1.89 -4.70 20.99
CA CYS A 247 2.27 -5.96 20.34
C CYS A 247 1.00 -6.70 19.86
N ASP A 248 1.16 -7.53 18.84
CA ASP A 248 0.01 -8.21 18.22
C ASP A 248 -0.79 -9.04 19.23
N ASP A 249 -0.12 -9.70 20.18
CA ASP A 249 -0.74 -10.58 21.18
C ASP A 249 -1.54 -9.83 22.28
N ALA A 250 -1.41 -8.50 22.38
CA ALA A 250 -2.08 -7.72 23.44
C ALA A 250 -3.56 -7.39 23.10
N ALA A 251 -4.03 -7.67 21.90
CA ALA A 251 -5.38 -7.34 21.45
C ALA A 251 -6.47 -7.98 22.36
N ALA A 252 -6.30 -9.26 22.71
CA ALA A 252 -7.25 -9.99 23.56
C ALA A 252 -7.42 -9.35 24.93
N ALA A 253 -6.33 -8.92 25.55
CA ALA A 253 -6.38 -8.28 26.88
C ALA A 253 -7.15 -6.95 26.87
N LEU A 254 -6.95 -6.12 25.82
CA LEU A 254 -7.68 -4.86 25.67
C LEU A 254 -9.17 -5.07 25.37
N MET A 255 -9.52 -6.07 24.55
CA MET A 255 -10.90 -6.43 24.28
C MET A 255 -11.61 -6.98 25.54
N ALA A 256 -10.94 -7.87 26.29
CA ALA A 256 -11.46 -8.40 27.56
C ALA A 256 -11.67 -7.30 28.62
N ALA A 257 -10.85 -6.26 28.62
CA ALA A 257 -11.01 -5.08 29.49
C ALA A 257 -12.08 -4.10 28.99
N GLY A 258 -12.80 -4.40 27.89
CA GLY A 258 -13.78 -3.50 27.29
C GLY A 258 -13.18 -2.20 26.79
N SER A 259 -11.90 -2.22 26.37
CA SER A 259 -11.17 -1.02 25.92
C SER A 259 -11.15 -0.84 24.40
N VAL A 260 -11.84 -1.70 23.66
CA VAL A 260 -11.96 -1.65 22.21
C VAL A 260 -13.45 -1.64 21.84
N ASP A 261 -13.87 -0.62 21.12
CA ASP A 261 -15.26 -0.43 20.71
C ASP A 261 -15.53 -0.92 19.28
N ALA A 262 -14.51 -0.95 18.43
CA ALA A 262 -14.57 -1.47 17.06
C ALA A 262 -13.19 -1.82 16.54
N VAL A 263 -13.15 -2.73 15.55
CA VAL A 263 -11.96 -3.01 14.73
C VAL A 263 -12.21 -2.50 13.32
N VAL A 264 -11.23 -1.81 12.73
CA VAL A 264 -11.26 -1.39 11.31
C VAL A 264 -9.94 -1.79 10.65
N VAL A 265 -10.01 -2.63 9.62
CA VAL A 265 -8.86 -3.11 8.85
C VAL A 265 -9.05 -2.90 7.35
N GLY A 266 -7.99 -3.00 6.58
CA GLY A 266 -8.05 -3.04 5.12
C GLY A 266 -8.29 -4.45 4.59
N ALA A 267 -8.13 -4.59 3.26
CA ALA A 267 -8.09 -5.87 2.58
C ALA A 267 -7.09 -5.86 1.43
N ASP A 268 -6.42 -7.00 1.20
CA ASP A 268 -5.61 -7.22 0.01
C ASP A 268 -6.45 -7.88 -1.11
N ARG A 269 -7.47 -8.67 -0.74
CA ARG A 269 -8.47 -9.25 -1.65
C ARG A 269 -9.77 -9.55 -0.90
N ILE A 270 -10.90 -9.34 -1.56
CA ILE A 270 -12.22 -9.74 -1.08
C ILE A 270 -12.82 -10.71 -2.10
N CYS A 271 -13.15 -11.92 -1.66
CA CYS A 271 -13.73 -12.95 -2.50
C CYS A 271 -15.23 -12.71 -2.76
N ALA A 272 -15.80 -13.41 -3.75
CA ALA A 272 -17.20 -13.26 -4.13
C ALA A 272 -18.18 -13.61 -2.98
N ASN A 273 -17.80 -14.53 -2.10
CA ASN A 273 -18.60 -14.89 -0.92
C ASN A 273 -18.41 -13.95 0.27
N GLY A 274 -17.57 -12.92 0.15
CA GLY A 274 -17.29 -11.96 1.22
C GLY A 274 -16.13 -12.34 2.16
N ASP A 275 -15.45 -13.46 1.93
CA ASP A 275 -14.21 -13.79 2.65
C ASP A 275 -13.12 -12.76 2.32
N VAL A 276 -12.31 -12.42 3.31
CA VAL A 276 -11.31 -11.35 3.20
C VAL A 276 -9.91 -11.89 3.42
N ALA A 277 -9.07 -11.82 2.39
CA ALA A 277 -7.63 -12.01 2.53
C ALA A 277 -6.97 -10.68 2.91
N ASN A 278 -6.22 -10.67 3.99
CA ASN A 278 -5.50 -9.50 4.46
C ASN A 278 -4.21 -9.91 5.21
N LYS A 279 -3.44 -8.96 5.67
CA LYS A 279 -2.19 -9.16 6.42
C LYS A 279 -2.39 -10.19 7.53
N VAL A 280 -1.44 -11.16 7.61
CA VAL A 280 -1.45 -12.20 8.65
C VAL A 280 -1.68 -11.60 10.03
N GLY A 281 -2.54 -12.25 10.84
CA GLY A 281 -3.06 -11.76 12.12
C GLY A 281 -4.43 -11.07 12.03
N THR A 282 -4.98 -10.88 10.81
CA THR A 282 -6.32 -10.32 10.61
C THR A 282 -7.39 -11.33 11.03
N TYR A 283 -7.25 -12.61 10.64
CA TYR A 283 -8.18 -13.66 11.03
C TYR A 283 -8.21 -13.88 12.54
N GLU A 284 -7.04 -13.96 13.17
CA GLU A 284 -6.95 -14.01 14.63
C GLU A 284 -7.69 -12.84 15.30
N LEU A 285 -7.45 -11.61 14.81
CA LEU A 285 -8.09 -10.41 15.34
C LEU A 285 -9.62 -10.44 15.17
N ALA A 286 -10.10 -10.96 14.04
CA ALA A 286 -11.54 -11.13 13.80
C ALA A 286 -12.18 -12.16 14.75
N CYS A 287 -11.48 -13.28 15.02
CA CYS A 287 -11.90 -14.26 16.02
C CYS A 287 -12.00 -13.64 17.42
N LEU A 288 -11.00 -12.87 17.84
CA LEU A 288 -11.00 -12.17 19.11
C LEU A 288 -12.15 -11.14 19.20
N ALA A 289 -12.35 -10.36 18.14
CA ALA A 289 -13.45 -9.40 18.06
C ALA A 289 -14.81 -10.10 18.21
N ARG A 290 -15.02 -11.22 17.52
CA ARG A 290 -16.24 -12.03 17.64
C ARG A 290 -16.46 -12.57 19.05
N MET A 291 -15.40 -13.08 19.70
CA MET A 291 -15.46 -13.61 21.06
C MET A 291 -15.86 -12.54 22.08
N HIS A 292 -15.42 -11.31 21.90
CA HIS A 292 -15.68 -10.19 22.79
C HIS A 292 -16.87 -9.31 22.38
N GLY A 293 -17.59 -9.65 21.30
CA GLY A 293 -18.72 -8.86 20.82
C GLY A 293 -18.33 -7.51 20.22
N VAL A 294 -17.08 -7.35 19.77
CA VAL A 294 -16.57 -6.14 19.14
C VAL A 294 -16.86 -6.20 17.64
N PRO A 295 -17.50 -5.19 17.02
CA PRO A 295 -17.74 -5.17 15.60
C PRO A 295 -16.42 -5.10 14.82
N PHE A 296 -16.34 -5.87 13.72
CA PHE A 296 -15.18 -5.99 12.85
C PHE A 296 -15.51 -5.48 11.45
N TYR A 297 -14.90 -4.37 11.06
CA TYR A 297 -15.13 -3.69 9.79
C TYR A 297 -13.93 -3.82 8.86
N VAL A 298 -14.22 -4.06 7.58
CA VAL A 298 -13.22 -4.11 6.51
C VAL A 298 -13.44 -2.92 5.58
N ALA A 299 -12.43 -2.12 5.31
CA ALA A 299 -12.51 -0.95 4.44
C ALA A 299 -11.57 -1.12 3.23
N ALA A 300 -12.14 -1.20 2.04
CA ALA A 300 -11.40 -1.42 0.79
C ALA A 300 -12.16 -0.85 -0.41
N PRO A 301 -11.47 -0.41 -1.47
CA PRO A 301 -12.14 0.01 -2.70
C PRO A 301 -12.69 -1.20 -3.47
N ASN A 302 -13.68 -0.96 -4.32
CA ASN A 302 -14.28 -2.01 -5.16
C ASN A 302 -13.25 -2.73 -6.04
N SER A 303 -12.12 -2.09 -6.38
CA SER A 303 -11.02 -2.71 -7.13
C SER A 303 -10.31 -3.84 -6.37
N THR A 304 -10.54 -3.96 -5.07
CA THR A 304 -10.00 -5.05 -4.22
C THR A 304 -10.93 -6.27 -4.21
N ILE A 305 -12.19 -6.11 -4.67
CA ILE A 305 -13.15 -7.21 -4.79
C ILE A 305 -12.79 -8.02 -6.04
N ASP A 306 -12.56 -9.30 -5.86
CA ASP A 306 -12.25 -10.24 -6.94
C ASP A 306 -13.44 -11.20 -7.17
N PRO A 307 -14.32 -10.89 -8.14
CA PRO A 307 -15.48 -11.73 -8.41
C PRO A 307 -15.12 -13.11 -9.00
N SER A 308 -13.88 -13.30 -9.47
CA SER A 308 -13.39 -14.58 -9.97
C SER A 308 -12.91 -15.53 -8.87
N CYS A 309 -12.62 -15.00 -7.67
CA CYS A 309 -12.28 -15.76 -6.47
C CYS A 309 -13.58 -16.13 -5.74
N ALA A 310 -14.04 -17.37 -5.84
CA ALA A 310 -15.31 -17.75 -5.28
C ALA A 310 -15.34 -17.71 -3.75
N ALA A 311 -14.28 -18.17 -3.11
CA ALA A 311 -14.17 -18.25 -1.65
C ALA A 311 -12.71 -18.09 -1.19
N GLY A 312 -12.52 -17.87 0.10
CA GLY A 312 -11.20 -17.70 0.70
C GLY A 312 -10.28 -18.92 0.57
N THR A 313 -10.83 -20.11 0.40
CA THR A 313 -10.09 -21.35 0.11
C THR A 313 -9.33 -21.30 -1.22
N ASP A 314 -9.75 -20.45 -2.14
CA ASP A 314 -9.15 -20.29 -3.46
C ASP A 314 -7.98 -19.27 -3.44
N VAL A 315 -7.78 -18.60 -2.32
CA VAL A 315 -6.72 -17.59 -2.19
C VAL A 315 -5.37 -18.26 -1.99
N VAL A 316 -4.46 -18.00 -2.92
CA VAL A 316 -3.06 -18.42 -2.78
C VAL A 316 -2.34 -17.45 -1.84
N VAL A 317 -1.89 -17.96 -0.70
CA VAL A 317 -1.15 -17.17 0.29
C VAL A 317 0.34 -17.12 -0.08
N GLU A 318 0.85 -15.89 -0.23
CA GLU A 318 2.27 -15.62 -0.50
C GLU A 318 3.12 -16.03 0.70
N GLN A 319 4.15 -16.87 0.48
CA GLN A 319 5.20 -17.14 1.46
C GLN A 319 6.31 -16.10 1.27
N ARG A 320 6.68 -15.45 2.36
CA ARG A 320 7.67 -14.36 2.37
C ARG A 320 9.04 -14.87 2.81
N ASP A 321 10.07 -14.05 2.57
CA ASP A 321 11.43 -14.35 3.01
C ASP A 321 11.47 -14.64 4.52
N ALA A 322 12.05 -15.78 4.89
CA ALA A 322 12.25 -16.20 6.27
C ALA A 322 13.03 -15.16 7.10
N ARG A 323 13.88 -14.35 6.48
CA ARG A 323 14.63 -13.27 7.15
C ARG A 323 13.72 -12.24 7.80
N GLU A 324 12.53 -11.97 7.24
CA GLU A 324 11.58 -11.01 7.83
C GLU A 324 11.15 -11.44 9.25
N LEU A 325 11.02 -12.77 9.48
CA LEU A 325 10.61 -13.31 10.78
C LEU A 325 11.83 -13.68 11.65
N ALA A 326 12.94 -14.10 11.02
CA ALA A 326 14.13 -14.59 11.71
C ALA A 326 14.85 -13.52 12.53
N GLY A 327 14.58 -12.24 12.31
CA GLY A 327 15.26 -11.14 12.97
C GLY A 327 14.53 -9.82 12.85
N PHE A 328 15.19 -8.78 13.31
CA PHE A 328 14.74 -7.39 13.18
C PHE A 328 15.72 -6.59 12.35
N GLY A 329 15.21 -5.83 11.39
CA GLY A 329 15.98 -4.85 10.61
C GLY A 329 15.63 -3.43 11.02
N ALA A 330 16.64 -2.57 11.09
CA ALA A 330 16.49 -1.12 11.24
C ALA A 330 17.40 -0.40 10.26
N THR A 331 16.91 0.72 9.72
CA THR A 331 17.71 1.63 8.91
C THR A 331 17.82 2.95 9.65
N GLY A 332 19.05 3.48 9.78
CA GLY A 332 19.30 4.76 10.42
C GLY A 332 20.24 5.60 9.57
N GLY A 333 20.08 6.94 9.60
CA GLY A 333 21.02 7.90 9.08
C GLY A 333 21.88 8.49 10.20
N PHE A 334 23.16 8.66 9.94
CA PHE A 334 24.08 9.32 10.86
C PHE A 334 24.74 10.48 10.13
N SER A 335 24.88 11.62 10.80
CA SER A 335 25.76 12.67 10.28
C SER A 335 27.22 12.30 10.53
N VAL A 336 28.06 12.39 9.52
CA VAL A 336 29.50 12.20 9.64
C VAL A 336 30.04 13.35 10.50
N GLY A 337 30.53 13.07 11.72
CA GLY A 337 31.09 14.10 12.62
C GLY A 337 30.67 14.01 14.09
N ASP A 338 29.97 12.94 14.52
CA ASP A 338 29.71 12.73 15.95
C ASP A 338 31.01 12.34 16.67
N PRO A 339 31.51 13.20 17.59
CA PRO A 339 32.83 13.00 18.26
C PRO A 339 32.86 11.80 19.22
N ARG A 340 31.76 11.09 19.42
CA ARG A 340 31.66 9.92 20.32
C ARG A 340 31.96 8.58 19.64
N ARG A 341 32.49 8.57 18.41
CA ARG A 341 32.72 7.36 17.63
C ARG A 341 34.20 7.00 17.56
N GLU A 342 34.54 5.79 17.98
CA GLU A 342 35.89 5.23 17.97
C GLU A 342 36.38 4.71 16.61
N VAL A 343 35.52 4.67 15.56
CA VAL A 343 35.86 4.13 14.24
C VAL A 343 35.77 5.24 13.21
N ASP A 344 36.85 5.45 12.46
CA ASP A 344 36.85 6.32 11.29
C ASP A 344 36.08 5.62 10.14
N LEU A 345 34.77 5.85 10.11
CA LEU A 345 33.88 5.26 9.11
C LEU A 345 34.15 5.77 7.69
N ARG A 346 34.86 6.91 7.54
CA ARG A 346 35.26 7.40 6.21
C ARG A 346 36.31 6.49 5.59
N ALA A 347 37.32 6.09 6.35
CA ALA A 347 38.34 5.16 5.86
C ALA A 347 37.77 3.79 5.49
N VAL A 348 36.71 3.34 6.19
CA VAL A 348 36.02 2.10 5.85
C VAL A 348 35.19 2.23 4.57
N LEU A 349 34.61 3.39 4.30
CA LEU A 349 33.73 3.64 3.14
C LEU A 349 34.48 4.04 1.86
N GLU A 350 35.73 4.49 1.96
CA GLU A 350 36.58 4.76 0.78
C GLU A 350 36.77 3.51 -0.10
N ALA A 351 36.58 2.31 0.48
CA ALA A 351 36.64 1.03 -0.22
C ALA A 351 35.28 0.58 -0.81
N GLY A 352 34.20 1.37 -0.64
CA GLY A 352 32.82 1.03 -1.06
C GLY A 352 31.92 0.58 0.09
N PRO A 353 30.69 0.11 -0.20
CA PRO A 353 29.76 -0.36 0.83
C PRO A 353 30.36 -1.47 1.69
N CYS A 354 30.35 -1.27 3.00
CA CYS A 354 30.92 -2.23 3.94
C CYS A 354 29.79 -3.11 4.55
N VAL A 355 29.94 -4.41 4.45
CA VAL A 355 29.03 -5.38 5.09
C VAL A 355 29.79 -6.12 6.18
N LEU A 356 29.44 -5.85 7.44
CA LEU A 356 29.93 -6.58 8.59
C LEU A 356 28.94 -7.69 8.95
N ARG A 357 29.44 -8.92 9.07
CA ARG A 357 28.66 -10.08 9.51
C ARG A 357 29.27 -10.71 10.73
N SER A 358 28.46 -10.95 11.76
CA SER A 358 28.87 -11.74 12.90
C SER A 358 28.71 -13.24 12.62
N ALA A 359 29.38 -14.07 13.41
CA ALA A 359 29.23 -15.52 13.36
C ALA A 359 27.79 -15.97 13.65
N ASP A 360 27.05 -15.21 14.43
CA ASP A 360 25.63 -15.47 14.77
C ASP A 360 24.67 -15.00 13.69
N GLY A 361 25.17 -14.47 12.57
CA GLY A 361 24.38 -14.06 11.42
C GLY A 361 23.74 -12.69 11.53
N HIS A 362 24.22 -11.81 12.43
CA HIS A 362 23.87 -10.39 12.42
C HIS A 362 24.60 -9.70 11.27
N GLU A 363 23.93 -8.71 10.66
CA GLU A 363 24.51 -7.95 9.56
C GLU A 363 24.40 -6.44 9.84
N ILE A 364 25.48 -5.73 9.56
CA ILE A 364 25.51 -4.28 9.52
C ILE A 364 26.02 -3.90 8.13
N VAL A 365 25.19 -3.21 7.36
CA VAL A 365 25.57 -2.66 6.06
C VAL A 365 25.75 -1.16 6.23
N LEU A 366 26.94 -0.69 5.90
CA LEU A 366 27.29 0.74 5.88
C LEU A 366 27.43 1.19 4.42
N GLU A 367 26.77 2.24 4.06
CA GLU A 367 26.84 2.85 2.72
C GLU A 367 26.82 4.37 2.83
N GLU A 368 27.49 5.04 1.91
CA GLU A 368 27.43 6.49 1.79
C GLU A 368 26.49 6.91 0.66
N ASP A 369 25.64 7.87 0.95
CA ASP A 369 24.72 8.43 -0.02
C ASP A 369 24.64 9.95 0.15
N GLY A 370 25.13 10.68 -0.85
CA GLY A 370 25.09 12.14 -0.85
C GLY A 370 25.81 12.80 0.34
N GLY A 371 26.92 12.24 0.81
CA GLY A 371 27.69 12.74 1.97
C GLY A 371 27.09 12.36 3.33
N ARG A 372 26.07 11.50 3.34
CA ARG A 372 25.46 10.94 4.56
C ARG A 372 25.80 9.47 4.68
N LEU A 373 26.17 9.06 5.87
CA LEU A 373 26.38 7.65 6.19
C LEU A 373 25.02 7.00 6.52
N ARG A 374 24.68 5.96 5.78
CA ARG A 374 23.53 5.10 6.09
C ARG A 374 24.02 3.81 6.71
N ALA A 375 23.36 3.38 7.77
CA ALA A 375 23.56 2.07 8.35
C ALA A 375 22.25 1.28 8.30
N ARG A 376 22.32 0.08 7.75
CA ARG A 376 21.24 -0.93 7.88
C ARG A 376 21.74 -2.02 8.80
N VAL A 377 20.99 -2.25 9.86
CA VAL A 377 21.31 -3.30 10.85
C VAL A 377 20.24 -4.36 10.75
N TRP A 378 20.64 -5.61 10.62
CA TRP A 378 19.75 -6.74 10.76
C TRP A 378 20.27 -7.66 11.89
N MET A 379 19.43 -7.90 12.88
CA MET A 379 19.77 -8.70 14.04
C MET A 379 18.93 -9.98 14.02
N ARG A 380 19.60 -11.13 13.94
CA ARG A 380 18.96 -12.44 14.09
C ARG A 380 18.49 -12.61 15.54
N THR A 381 17.25 -13.07 15.71
CA THR A 381 16.65 -13.38 17.02
C THR A 381 16.28 -14.85 17.16
N THR A 382 16.42 -15.63 16.08
CA THR A 382 16.14 -17.06 16.07
C THR A 382 17.45 -17.87 15.98
N PRO A 383 17.50 -19.09 16.52
CA PRO A 383 18.62 -20.01 16.28
C PRO A 383 18.81 -20.25 14.77
N GLN A 384 20.05 -20.52 14.36
CA GLN A 384 20.34 -20.98 13.01
C GLN A 384 19.73 -22.38 12.80
N GLY A 385 19.20 -22.63 11.60
CA GLY A 385 18.67 -23.96 11.24
C GLY A 385 17.21 -24.20 11.68
N VAL A 386 16.57 -23.29 12.44
CA VAL A 386 15.14 -23.41 12.70
C VAL A 386 14.34 -23.17 11.41
N ALA A 387 13.37 -24.04 11.11
CA ALA A 387 12.44 -23.83 10.02
C ALA A 387 11.53 -22.63 10.33
N ILE A 388 11.25 -21.82 9.33
CA ILE A 388 10.46 -20.60 9.47
C ILE A 388 9.32 -20.64 8.44
N GLU A 389 8.08 -20.55 8.94
CA GLU A 389 6.89 -20.33 8.16
C GLU A 389 6.53 -18.85 8.23
N ASN A 390 6.43 -18.19 7.08
CA ASN A 390 6.16 -16.75 7.00
C ASN A 390 5.07 -16.42 5.97
N PRO A 391 3.80 -16.82 6.24
CA PRO A 391 2.69 -16.44 5.38
C PRO A 391 2.46 -14.92 5.45
N ALA A 392 2.29 -14.28 4.28
CA ALA A 392 2.06 -12.84 4.20
C ALA A 392 0.65 -12.46 4.65
N PHE A 393 -0.32 -13.34 4.39
CA PHE A 393 -1.74 -13.10 4.56
C PHE A 393 -2.40 -14.25 5.31
N ASP A 394 -3.55 -13.97 5.90
CA ASP A 394 -4.54 -14.96 6.30
C ASP A 394 -5.91 -14.64 5.69
N VAL A 395 -6.84 -15.55 5.80
CA VAL A 395 -8.19 -15.40 5.28
C VAL A 395 -9.19 -15.36 6.42
N THR A 396 -9.91 -14.26 6.51
CA THR A 396 -10.99 -14.04 7.46
C THR A 396 -12.32 -14.47 6.81
N PRO A 397 -13.03 -15.48 7.35
CA PRO A 397 -14.34 -15.85 6.86
C PRO A 397 -15.35 -14.69 6.95
N ALA A 398 -16.23 -14.60 5.96
CA ALA A 398 -17.26 -13.56 5.87
C ALA A 398 -18.12 -13.44 7.13
N GLU A 399 -18.39 -14.55 7.81
CA GLU A 399 -19.19 -14.62 9.05
C GLU A 399 -18.57 -13.89 10.23
N LEU A 400 -17.26 -13.61 10.21
CA LEU A 400 -16.55 -12.83 11.24
C LEU A 400 -16.52 -11.33 10.91
N VAL A 401 -16.90 -10.94 9.70
CA VAL A 401 -16.90 -9.54 9.26
C VAL A 401 -18.28 -8.94 9.49
N THR A 402 -18.35 -7.86 10.26
CA THR A 402 -19.62 -7.16 10.53
C THR A 402 -20.13 -6.41 9.30
N ALA A 403 -19.23 -5.69 8.62
CA ALA A 403 -19.54 -4.98 7.37
C ALA A 403 -18.27 -4.69 6.57
N ILE A 404 -18.45 -4.53 5.25
CA ILE A 404 -17.43 -4.10 4.31
C ILE A 404 -17.80 -2.68 3.84
N VAL A 405 -16.85 -1.76 3.99
CA VAL A 405 -16.98 -0.34 3.61
C VAL A 405 -16.25 -0.11 2.30
N THR A 406 -16.96 0.36 1.29
CA THR A 406 -16.40 0.72 -0.01
C THR A 406 -16.69 2.19 -0.33
N GLU A 407 -16.14 2.70 -1.44
CA GLU A 407 -16.48 4.03 -1.95
C GLU A 407 -17.96 4.18 -2.33
N ARG A 408 -18.68 3.07 -2.52
CA ARG A 408 -20.10 3.06 -2.91
C ARG A 408 -21.06 2.91 -1.73
N GLY A 409 -20.56 2.53 -0.56
CA GLY A 409 -21.39 2.37 0.64
C GLY A 409 -20.85 1.34 1.61
N VAL A 410 -21.73 0.94 2.54
CA VAL A 410 -21.49 -0.09 3.55
C VAL A 410 -22.36 -1.29 3.21
N TYR A 411 -21.75 -2.46 3.14
CA TYR A 411 -22.40 -3.71 2.71
C TYR A 411 -22.21 -4.82 3.73
N SER A 412 -23.18 -5.74 3.82
CA SER A 412 -22.92 -7.02 4.45
C SER A 412 -21.93 -7.83 3.59
N PRO A 413 -21.08 -8.68 4.19
CA PRO A 413 -20.13 -9.48 3.39
C PRO A 413 -20.81 -10.32 2.29
N GLY A 414 -22.00 -10.89 2.56
CA GLY A 414 -22.74 -11.69 1.59
C GLY A 414 -23.29 -10.90 0.40
N ASP A 415 -23.43 -9.58 0.54
CA ASP A 415 -23.95 -8.70 -0.51
C ASP A 415 -22.86 -7.92 -1.26
N ILE A 416 -21.59 -8.21 -0.99
CA ILE A 416 -20.48 -7.39 -1.51
C ILE A 416 -20.42 -7.35 -3.04
N ILE A 417 -20.79 -8.41 -3.72
CA ILE A 417 -20.83 -8.45 -5.18
C ILE A 417 -21.88 -7.47 -5.74
N SER A 418 -22.95 -7.20 -5.02
CA SER A 418 -23.97 -6.23 -5.45
C SER A 418 -23.37 -4.81 -5.55
N SER A 419 -22.33 -4.51 -4.79
CA SER A 419 -21.63 -3.23 -4.86
C SER A 419 -20.98 -2.97 -6.24
N LEU A 420 -20.65 -4.04 -6.99
CA LEU A 420 -20.06 -3.93 -8.32
C LEU A 420 -21.11 -3.62 -9.40
N ALA A 421 -22.37 -3.97 -9.17
CA ALA A 421 -23.46 -3.82 -10.16
C ALA A 421 -24.05 -2.40 -10.21
N VAL A 422 -23.81 -1.58 -9.22
CA VAL A 422 -24.28 -0.18 -9.15
C VAL A 422 -23.35 0.69 -9.97
N SER A 423 -23.68 0.90 -11.26
CA SER A 423 -23.03 1.83 -12.20
C SER A 423 -23.63 3.22 -12.12
#